data_3d82aae3008d783d2d225a84debfc4be
#
_entry.id   3d82aae3008d783d2d225a84debfc4be
#
_cell.length_a   1.000
_cell.length_b   1.000
_cell.length_c   1.000
_cell.angle_alpha   90.00
_cell.angle_beta   90.00
_cell.angle_gamma   90.00
#
_symmetry.space_group_name_H-M   'P 1'
#
loop_
_entity.id
_entity.type
_entity.pdbx_description
1 polymer ?
#
loop_
_entity_poly.entity_id
_entity_poly.type
_entity_poly.pdbx_seq_one_letter_code
_entity_poly.pdbx_strand_id
1 'polypeptide(L)'
;MKPAPRWFLPVAVVALIWNLIGCAAYLSDVTLSAEDVAKMSATEQALYASRPAWSVGATAVAVWGGALGCLGLCLRKRWTTWLLVASLAGVIVQDLNLFFLSGAGSQAGMTTVVLQGLVLAIGVGLVVLARRALAQGWIA
;
A
#
# COMPACT_ATOMS: atom_id res chain seq x y z
N MET A 1 3.23 22.95 17.32
CA MET A 1 2.26 22.01 16.75
C MET A 1 0.87 22.42 17.17
N LYS A 2 -0.04 22.57 16.22
CA LYS A 2 -1.41 23.01 16.49
C LYS A 2 -2.30 21.80 16.81
N PRO A 3 -3.42 22.01 17.55
CA PRO A 3 -4.36 20.92 17.80
C PRO A 3 -4.94 20.37 16.51
N ALA A 4 -4.97 19.04 16.37
CA ALA A 4 -5.62 18.39 15.26
C ALA A 4 -7.13 18.22 15.50
N PRO A 5 -7.94 18.11 14.43
CA PRO A 5 -9.35 17.76 14.58
C PRO A 5 -9.52 16.43 15.30
N ARG A 6 -10.68 16.25 15.93
CA ARG A 6 -10.98 15.00 16.65
C ARG A 6 -10.97 13.77 15.75
N TRP A 7 -11.30 13.93 14.47
CA TRP A 7 -11.32 12.82 13.50
C TRP A 7 -9.92 12.39 13.05
N PHE A 8 -8.89 13.21 13.25
CA PHE A 8 -7.54 12.96 12.70
C PHE A 8 -6.92 11.67 13.25
N LEU A 9 -6.86 11.51 14.57
CA LEU A 9 -6.26 10.32 15.17
C LEU A 9 -7.01 9.04 14.86
N PRO A 10 -8.36 8.97 14.97
CA PRO A 10 -9.09 7.78 14.53
C PRO A 10 -8.85 7.41 13.08
N VAL A 11 -8.81 8.38 12.18
CA VAL A 11 -8.53 8.13 10.76
C VAL A 11 -7.11 7.58 10.58
N ALA A 12 -6.12 8.17 11.27
CA ALA A 12 -4.73 7.69 11.22
C ALA A 12 -4.61 6.25 11.74
N VAL A 13 -5.31 5.91 12.82
CA VAL A 13 -5.31 4.56 13.39
C VAL A 13 -5.94 3.55 12.42
N VAL A 14 -7.08 3.90 11.84
CA VAL A 14 -7.74 3.02 10.85
C VAL A 14 -6.83 2.81 9.63
N ALA A 15 -6.19 3.86 9.14
CA ALA A 15 -5.25 3.77 8.03
C ALA A 15 -4.03 2.90 8.39
N LEU A 16 -3.54 3.00 9.62
CA LEU A 16 -2.45 2.16 10.11
C LEU A 16 -2.85 0.68 10.11
N ILE A 17 -4.04 0.37 10.62
CA ILE A 17 -4.58 -1.00 10.62
C ILE A 17 -4.68 -1.53 9.20
N TRP A 18 -5.21 -0.74 8.27
CA TRP A 18 -5.29 -1.08 6.85
C TRP A 18 -3.91 -1.45 6.28
N ASN A 19 -2.90 -0.63 6.56
CA ASN A 19 -1.54 -0.87 6.07
C ASN A 19 -0.88 -2.06 6.75
N LEU A 20 -1.15 -2.30 8.03
CA LEU A 20 -0.65 -3.49 8.74
C LEU A 20 -1.24 -4.78 8.16
N ILE A 21 -2.51 -4.77 7.76
CA ILE A 21 -3.12 -5.88 7.03
C ILE A 21 -2.39 -6.09 5.71
N GLY A 22 -2.04 -5.01 5.01
CA GLY A 22 -1.25 -5.07 3.79
C GLY A 22 0.14 -5.68 4.02
N CYS A 23 0.80 -5.32 5.11
CA CYS A 23 2.09 -5.90 5.49
C CYS A 23 1.97 -7.40 5.76
N ALA A 24 0.93 -7.83 6.46
CA ALA A 24 0.68 -9.25 6.72
C ALA A 24 0.42 -10.01 5.42
N ALA A 25 -0.36 -9.44 4.51
CA ALA A 25 -0.61 -10.03 3.19
C ALA A 25 0.68 -10.13 2.37
N TYR A 26 1.53 -9.10 2.42
CA TYR A 26 2.84 -9.13 1.76
C TYR A 26 3.71 -10.25 2.30
N LEU A 27 3.84 -10.38 3.61
CA LEU A 27 4.64 -11.43 4.23
C LEU A 27 4.11 -12.82 3.87
N SER A 28 2.81 -13.01 3.87
CA SER A 28 2.18 -14.25 3.46
C SER A 28 2.53 -14.59 2.02
N ASP A 29 2.52 -13.59 1.14
CA ASP A 29 2.78 -13.75 -0.29
C ASP A 29 4.26 -14.11 -0.57
N VAL A 30 5.21 -13.44 0.07
CA VAL A 30 6.64 -13.68 -0.18
C VAL A 30 7.19 -14.92 0.54
N THR A 31 6.43 -15.48 1.47
CA THR A 31 6.81 -16.69 2.22
C THR A 31 6.05 -17.94 1.77
N LEU A 32 5.34 -17.86 0.64
CA LEU A 32 4.62 -19.02 0.09
C LEU A 32 5.58 -20.18 -0.17
N SER A 33 5.20 -21.38 0.28
CA SER A 33 5.91 -22.62 -0.02
C SER A 33 5.54 -23.11 -1.42
N ALA A 34 6.34 -24.05 -1.96
CA ALA A 34 6.01 -24.70 -3.22
C ALA A 34 4.66 -25.43 -3.15
N GLU A 35 4.32 -25.98 -1.98
CA GLU A 35 3.03 -26.65 -1.76
C GLU A 35 1.87 -25.63 -1.81
N ASP A 36 2.04 -24.46 -1.23
CA ASP A 36 1.03 -23.39 -1.27
C ASP A 36 0.80 -22.92 -2.72
N VAL A 37 1.86 -22.74 -3.48
CA VAL A 37 1.78 -22.36 -4.90
C VAL A 37 1.07 -23.43 -5.71
N ALA A 38 1.32 -24.70 -5.43
CA ALA A 38 0.68 -25.82 -6.13
C ALA A 38 -0.84 -25.86 -5.93
N LYS A 39 -1.35 -25.27 -4.84
CA LYS A 39 -2.79 -25.18 -4.56
C LYS A 39 -3.51 -24.06 -5.31
N MET A 40 -2.76 -23.16 -5.94
CA MET A 40 -3.32 -22.08 -6.72
C MET A 40 -3.87 -22.56 -8.05
N SER A 41 -4.79 -21.79 -8.65
CA SER A 41 -5.24 -22.04 -10.03
C SER A 41 -4.07 -21.85 -11.00
N ALA A 42 -4.21 -22.38 -12.23
CA ALA A 42 -3.18 -22.20 -13.26
C ALA A 42 -2.92 -20.72 -13.56
N THR A 43 -3.96 -19.90 -13.61
CA THR A 43 -3.84 -18.46 -13.83
C THR A 43 -3.07 -17.78 -12.70
N GLU A 44 -3.39 -18.11 -11.44
CA GLU A 44 -2.70 -17.57 -10.28
C GLU A 44 -1.22 -17.96 -10.24
N GLN A 45 -0.90 -19.23 -10.58
CA GLN A 45 0.47 -19.69 -10.67
C GLN A 45 1.25 -18.94 -11.75
N ALA A 46 0.64 -18.70 -12.91
CA ALA A 46 1.26 -17.96 -13.99
C ALA A 46 1.54 -16.50 -13.59
N LEU A 47 0.59 -15.84 -12.92
CA LEU A 47 0.77 -14.48 -12.43
C LEU A 47 1.86 -14.40 -11.36
N TYR A 48 1.89 -15.36 -10.44
CA TYR A 48 2.91 -15.45 -9.41
C TYR A 48 4.30 -15.64 -10.01
N ALA A 49 4.45 -16.56 -10.96
CA ALA A 49 5.74 -16.87 -11.58
C ALA A 49 6.26 -15.74 -12.46
N SER A 50 5.39 -14.93 -13.05
CA SER A 50 5.77 -13.84 -13.95
C SER A 50 6.13 -12.54 -13.26
N ARG A 51 5.99 -12.46 -11.93
CA ARG A 51 6.27 -11.22 -11.20
C ARG A 51 7.77 -10.90 -11.21
N PRO A 52 8.17 -9.73 -11.72
CA PRO A 52 9.58 -9.32 -11.61
C PRO A 52 9.92 -8.90 -10.17
N ALA A 53 11.20 -9.06 -9.81
CA ALA A 53 11.68 -8.73 -8.48
C ALA A 53 11.44 -7.25 -8.12
N TRP A 54 11.57 -6.34 -9.09
CA TRP A 54 11.33 -4.92 -8.84
C TRP A 54 9.86 -4.62 -8.49
N SER A 55 8.92 -5.38 -9.03
CA SER A 55 7.50 -5.24 -8.69
C SER A 55 7.24 -5.68 -7.24
N VAL A 56 7.86 -6.77 -6.80
CA VAL A 56 7.78 -7.22 -5.41
C VAL A 56 8.39 -6.17 -4.47
N GLY A 57 9.53 -5.58 -4.87
CA GLY A 57 10.15 -4.48 -4.13
C GLY A 57 9.25 -3.24 -4.06
N ALA A 58 8.56 -2.90 -5.15
CA ALA A 58 7.61 -1.79 -5.16
C ALA A 58 6.44 -2.04 -4.19
N THR A 59 5.94 -3.28 -4.14
CA THR A 59 4.90 -3.66 -3.18
C THR A 59 5.41 -3.53 -1.73
N ALA A 60 6.64 -3.95 -1.48
CA ALA A 60 7.26 -3.79 -0.16
C ALA A 60 7.32 -2.32 0.26
N VAL A 61 7.76 -1.44 -0.62
CA VAL A 61 7.79 0.01 -0.37
C VAL A 61 6.37 0.53 -0.10
N ALA A 62 5.39 0.07 -0.87
CA ALA A 62 3.99 0.48 -0.71
C ALA A 62 3.46 0.13 0.68
N VAL A 63 3.58 -1.12 1.10
CA VAL A 63 2.97 -1.58 2.36
C VAL A 63 3.75 -1.13 3.59
N TRP A 64 5.07 -1.24 3.57
CA TRP A 64 5.91 -0.85 4.71
C TRP A 64 6.02 0.67 4.85
N GLY A 65 6.15 1.38 3.73
CA GLY A 65 6.13 2.84 3.72
C GLY A 65 4.79 3.39 4.19
N GLY A 66 3.69 2.76 3.77
CA GLY A 66 2.36 3.12 4.21
C GLY A 66 2.16 2.88 5.71
N ALA A 67 2.60 1.73 6.22
CA ALA A 67 2.50 1.42 7.66
C ALA A 67 3.33 2.39 8.51
N LEU A 68 4.59 2.62 8.14
CA LEU A 68 5.45 3.57 8.86
C LEU A 68 4.92 5.00 8.74
N GLY A 69 4.42 5.38 7.57
CA GLY A 69 3.81 6.69 7.36
C GLY A 69 2.57 6.90 8.22
N CYS A 70 1.69 5.91 8.31
CA CYS A 70 0.51 6.00 9.16
C CYS A 70 0.87 6.00 10.65
N LEU A 71 1.90 5.24 11.04
CA LEU A 71 2.44 5.31 12.39
C LEU A 71 2.94 6.73 12.68
N GLY A 72 3.64 7.34 11.74
CA GLY A 72 4.09 8.72 11.86
C GLY A 72 2.95 9.71 11.98
N LEU A 73 1.82 9.50 11.29
CA LEU A 73 0.62 10.30 11.47
C LEU A 73 0.08 10.19 12.90
N CYS A 74 0.02 8.97 13.44
CA CYS A 74 -0.42 8.75 14.82
C CYS A 74 0.50 9.45 15.83
N LEU A 75 1.81 9.43 15.56
CA LEU A 75 2.81 10.10 16.38
C LEU A 75 2.94 11.60 16.06
N ARG A 76 2.22 12.07 15.06
CA ARG A 76 2.19 13.46 14.61
C ARG A 76 3.58 13.96 14.20
N LYS A 77 4.30 13.13 13.44
CA LYS A 77 5.66 13.41 12.97
C LYS A 77 5.68 13.91 11.54
N ARG A 78 6.52 14.86 11.28
CA ARG A 78 6.67 15.53 9.98
C ARG A 78 7.21 14.60 8.89
N TRP A 79 8.07 13.63 9.23
CA TRP A 79 8.67 12.70 8.26
C TRP A 79 7.64 11.76 7.61
N THR A 80 6.45 11.68 8.16
CA THR A 80 5.36 10.84 7.64
C THR A 80 5.03 11.15 6.17
N THR A 81 5.11 12.43 5.77
CA THR A 81 4.79 12.85 4.41
C THR A 81 5.67 12.16 3.38
N TRP A 82 6.97 12.08 3.62
CA TRP A 82 7.90 11.41 2.71
C TRP A 82 7.63 9.92 2.58
N LEU A 83 7.32 9.26 3.69
CA LEU A 83 7.01 7.84 3.68
C LEU A 83 5.71 7.54 2.94
N LEU A 84 4.69 8.37 3.10
CA LEU A 84 3.43 8.20 2.38
C LEU A 84 3.58 8.49 0.89
N VAL A 85 4.40 9.46 0.50
CA VAL A 85 4.72 9.71 -0.91
C VAL A 85 5.47 8.52 -1.50
N ALA A 86 6.46 7.97 -0.80
CA ALA A 86 7.19 6.78 -1.24
C ALA A 86 6.25 5.57 -1.38
N SER A 87 5.34 5.38 -0.41
CA SER A 87 4.33 4.33 -0.46
C SER A 87 3.44 4.46 -1.70
N LEU A 88 2.95 5.66 -1.98
CA LEU A 88 2.12 5.92 -3.17
C LEU A 88 2.89 5.62 -4.45
N ALA A 89 4.16 6.02 -4.53
CA ALA A 89 5.02 5.71 -5.68
C ALA A 89 5.14 4.19 -5.87
N GLY A 90 5.31 3.43 -4.78
CA GLY A 90 5.34 1.97 -4.82
C GLY A 90 4.04 1.37 -5.35
N VAL A 91 2.90 1.88 -4.91
CA VAL A 91 1.58 1.44 -5.40
C VAL A 91 1.45 1.69 -6.90
N ILE A 92 1.83 2.88 -7.37
CA ILE A 92 1.75 3.23 -8.79
C ILE A 92 2.64 2.30 -9.62
N VAL A 93 3.87 2.05 -9.17
CA VAL A 93 4.81 1.18 -9.89
C VAL A 93 4.27 -0.25 -9.98
N GLN A 94 3.75 -0.80 -8.87
CA GLN A 94 3.21 -2.16 -8.89
C GLN A 94 1.94 -2.26 -9.75
N ASP A 95 1.08 -1.25 -9.73
CA ASP A 95 -0.13 -1.23 -10.55
C ASP A 95 0.20 -1.12 -12.04
N LEU A 96 1.21 -0.33 -12.40
CA LEU A 96 1.69 -0.25 -13.77
C LEU A 96 2.18 -1.61 -14.26
N ASN A 97 2.93 -2.34 -13.43
CA ASN A 97 3.35 -3.69 -13.79
C ASN A 97 2.15 -4.62 -13.93
N LEU A 98 1.25 -4.64 -12.95
CA LEU A 98 0.12 -5.56 -12.94
C LEU A 98 -0.81 -5.33 -14.12
N PHE A 99 -1.17 -4.09 -14.44
CA PHE A 99 -2.22 -3.79 -15.42
C PHE A 99 -1.68 -3.51 -16.83
N PHE A 100 -0.44 -3.08 -16.97
CA PHE A 100 0.06 -2.61 -18.26
C PHE A 100 1.28 -3.38 -18.76
N LEU A 101 2.27 -3.68 -17.89
CA LEU A 101 3.54 -4.25 -18.35
C LEU A 101 3.51 -5.77 -18.42
N SER A 102 2.85 -6.43 -17.47
CA SER A 102 2.80 -7.90 -17.40
C SER A 102 1.67 -8.53 -18.22
N GLY A 103 0.71 -7.72 -18.65
CA GLY A 103 -0.52 -8.22 -19.26
C GLY A 103 -1.47 -8.92 -18.28
N ALA A 104 -1.13 -8.93 -17.01
CA ALA A 104 -1.93 -9.61 -15.99
C ALA A 104 -3.26 -8.92 -15.71
N GLY A 105 -3.40 -7.64 -16.08
CA GLY A 105 -4.63 -6.88 -15.87
C GLY A 105 -5.86 -7.51 -16.54
N SER A 106 -5.68 -8.11 -17.72
CA SER A 106 -6.77 -8.80 -18.41
C SER A 106 -7.15 -10.13 -17.76
N GLN A 107 -6.26 -10.71 -16.97
CA GLN A 107 -6.45 -11.97 -16.27
C GLN A 107 -6.84 -11.76 -14.80
N ALA A 108 -6.63 -10.55 -14.28
CA ALA A 108 -7.02 -10.20 -12.93
C ALA A 108 -8.56 -10.12 -12.86
N GLY A 109 -9.14 -10.71 -11.82
CA GLY A 109 -10.56 -10.64 -11.60
C GLY A 109 -11.02 -9.26 -11.16
N MET A 110 -12.33 -9.01 -11.21
CA MET A 110 -12.92 -7.75 -10.76
C MET A 110 -12.53 -7.42 -9.31
N THR A 111 -12.41 -8.42 -8.45
CA THR A 111 -11.99 -8.23 -7.06
C THR A 111 -10.60 -7.60 -6.99
N THR A 112 -9.65 -8.07 -7.82
CA THR A 112 -8.29 -7.50 -7.87
C THR A 112 -8.32 -6.06 -8.34
N VAL A 113 -9.08 -5.76 -9.40
CA VAL A 113 -9.22 -4.40 -9.94
C VAL A 113 -9.78 -3.45 -8.89
N VAL A 114 -10.85 -3.86 -8.21
CA VAL A 114 -11.49 -3.04 -7.17
C VAL A 114 -10.53 -2.85 -5.99
N LEU A 115 -9.86 -3.91 -5.54
CA LEU A 115 -8.92 -3.85 -4.42
C LEU A 115 -7.74 -2.91 -4.73
N GLN A 116 -7.13 -3.04 -5.90
CA GLN A 116 -6.00 -2.20 -6.28
C GLN A 116 -6.42 -0.73 -6.48
N GLY A 117 -7.60 -0.50 -7.04
CA GLY A 117 -8.16 0.84 -7.14
C GLY A 117 -8.39 1.48 -5.77
N LEU A 118 -8.88 0.68 -4.81
CA LEU A 118 -9.09 1.13 -3.43
C LEU A 118 -7.76 1.44 -2.73
N VAL A 119 -6.75 0.59 -2.93
CA VAL A 119 -5.40 0.82 -2.39
C VAL A 119 -4.82 2.12 -2.93
N LEU A 120 -4.95 2.36 -4.23
CA LEU A 120 -4.47 3.59 -4.86
C LEU A 120 -5.21 4.82 -4.31
N ALA A 121 -6.54 4.75 -4.21
CA ALA A 121 -7.36 5.85 -3.70
C ALA A 121 -7.00 6.18 -2.24
N ILE A 122 -6.83 5.18 -1.40
CA ILE A 122 -6.41 5.36 0.00
C ILE A 122 -5.01 5.96 0.06
N GLY A 123 -4.09 5.50 -0.79
CA GLY A 123 -2.73 6.02 -0.87
C GLY A 123 -2.70 7.51 -1.21
N VAL A 124 -3.47 7.93 -2.21
CA VAL A 124 -3.62 9.35 -2.59
C VAL A 124 -4.23 10.14 -1.44
N GLY A 125 -5.28 9.61 -0.82
CA GLY A 125 -5.95 10.26 0.30
C GLY A 125 -5.01 10.47 1.49
N LEU A 126 -4.16 9.50 1.79
CA LEU A 126 -3.19 9.61 2.88
C LEU A 126 -2.12 10.65 2.60
N VAL A 127 -1.62 10.75 1.37
CA VAL A 127 -0.66 11.81 0.99
C VAL A 127 -1.31 13.17 1.13
N VAL A 128 -2.54 13.34 0.65
CA VAL A 128 -3.28 14.60 0.78
C VAL A 128 -3.49 14.95 2.25
N LEU A 129 -3.89 13.97 3.06
CA LEU A 129 -4.08 14.16 4.50
C LEU A 129 -2.79 14.60 5.19
N ALA A 130 -1.67 13.92 4.89
CA ALA A 130 -0.38 14.25 5.48
C ALA A 130 0.08 15.66 5.10
N ARG A 131 -0.07 16.05 3.84
CA ARG A 131 0.29 17.40 3.38
C ARG A 131 -0.58 18.46 4.02
N ARG A 132 -1.87 18.21 4.13
CA ARG A 132 -2.80 19.10 4.80
C ARG A 132 -2.46 19.23 6.29
N ALA A 133 -2.18 18.11 6.94
CA ALA A 133 -1.79 18.10 8.35
C ALA A 133 -0.52 18.91 8.59
N LEU A 134 0.47 18.77 7.70
CA LEU A 134 1.71 19.55 7.78
C LEU A 134 1.44 21.05 7.59
N ALA A 135 0.63 21.42 6.59
CA ALA A 135 0.29 22.80 6.29
C ALA A 135 -0.51 23.45 7.43
N GLN A 136 -1.39 22.68 8.08
CA GLN A 136 -2.19 23.16 9.21
C GLN A 136 -1.47 23.09 10.55
N GLY A 137 -0.26 22.54 10.58
CA GLY A 137 0.52 22.42 11.80
C GLY A 137 0.07 21.29 12.74
N TRP A 138 -0.71 20.32 12.26
CA TRP A 138 -1.16 19.18 13.06
C TRP A 138 -0.04 18.17 13.30
N ILE A 139 0.91 18.12 12.40
CA ILE A 139 2.14 17.31 12.52
C ILE A 139 3.37 18.22 12.43
N ALA A 140 4.44 17.79 13.05
CA ALA A 140 5.67 18.60 13.13
C ALA A 140 6.93 17.74 13.05
#